data_03b1eb38077fb014e796f6bfaea18242
#
_entry.id   03b1eb38077fb014e796f6bfaea18242
#
_cell.length_a   1.000
_cell.length_b   1.000
_cell.length_c   1.000
_cell.angle_alpha   90.00
_cell.angle_beta   90.00
_cell.angle_gamma   90.00
#
_symmetry.space_group_name_H-M   'P 1'
#
loop_
_entity.id
_entity.type
_entity.pdbx_description
1 polymer ?
#
loop_
_entity_poly.entity_id
_entity_poly.type
_entity_poly.pdbx_seq_one_letter_code
_entity_poly.pdbx_strand_id
1 'polypeptide(L)'
;MKRILVTVYFSVIYLIQSQAAVMLLPMDLKQKEHLKAYGITYWVLSKGIEAHWLLNYRSGSFAFPHSLAFEKECKTRNVTYEVISDAEFANIQREIQNPEVNMEDMKLEVAPKIAVYTPETDMKGKKVQPWDDAVTMVLTYAEIPFDVVYDREVVDGKLALYDWLHLHHEDFTGQYGKFYRNYGHTPWYRENQRKAEELSHALGFAKVSQCKLAVAKRIKEFVSGGGFMFAMCSATDSYDIALAAEGLDICAQMYDGDPADPNAQQKLDFSKTFAFKDFQLIKDPMEYEFSTVDHNYGRPQAPETDYFTLFDFSAKWDPIPTMLTQNHTKTVKGFMGQTTAFNKQFVKQDVLVLGETKPYNEIRYLHGVMGQGFFTFYGGHDPEDYRHFVEDPETDLSLHPNSPGYRLILNNILFPAAKKKNKKT
;
A
#
# COMPACT_ATOMS: atom_id res chain seq x y z
N MET A 1 -68.93 58.85 5.00
CA MET A 1 -68.39 57.61 5.63
C MET A 1 -67.65 56.80 4.59
N LYS A 2 -66.29 56.86 4.61
CA LYS A 2 -65.42 56.08 3.72
C LYS A 2 -64.98 54.83 4.49
N ARG A 3 -65.38 53.65 4.00
CA ARG A 3 -64.81 52.37 4.54
C ARG A 3 -63.46 52.10 3.93
N ILE A 4 -62.43 52.02 4.79
CA ILE A 4 -61.09 51.59 4.42
C ILE A 4 -61.06 50.07 4.54
N LEU A 5 -60.89 49.37 3.42
CA LEU A 5 -60.62 47.94 3.37
C LEU A 5 -59.10 47.72 3.62
N VAL A 6 -58.75 47.10 4.74
CA VAL A 6 -57.40 46.69 5.04
C VAL A 6 -57.22 45.25 4.54
N THR A 7 -56.47 45.09 3.44
CA THR A 7 -56.08 43.78 2.91
C THR A 7 -54.80 43.33 3.59
N VAL A 8 -54.92 42.31 4.44
CA VAL A 8 -53.76 41.67 5.11
C VAL A 8 -53.17 40.64 4.13
N TYR A 9 -51.99 40.91 3.60
CA TYR A 9 -51.20 39.94 2.82
C TYR A 9 -50.49 39.01 3.81
N PHE A 10 -50.92 37.75 3.88
CA PHE A 10 -50.13 36.68 4.50
C PHE A 10 -49.06 36.19 3.54
N SER A 11 -47.85 36.66 3.69
CA SER A 11 -46.68 36.09 3.02
C SER A 11 -46.28 34.81 3.75
N VAL A 12 -46.67 33.66 3.21
CA VAL A 12 -46.16 32.35 3.64
C VAL A 12 -44.73 32.23 3.11
N ILE A 13 -43.74 32.52 3.94
CA ILE A 13 -42.35 32.24 3.66
C ILE A 13 -42.20 30.71 3.84
N TYR A 14 -42.17 29.99 2.73
CA TYR A 14 -41.66 28.62 2.72
C TYR A 14 -40.15 28.69 3.00
N LEU A 15 -39.75 28.49 4.24
CA LEU A 15 -38.41 28.12 4.62
C LEU A 15 -38.18 26.73 4.00
N ILE A 16 -37.62 26.69 2.82
CA ILE A 16 -36.97 25.47 2.33
C ILE A 16 -35.79 25.24 3.29
N GLN A 17 -36.02 24.49 4.34
CA GLN A 17 -34.93 23.90 5.10
C GLN A 17 -34.20 23.01 4.10
N SER A 18 -33.08 23.49 3.60
CA SER A 18 -32.08 22.62 3.00
C SER A 18 -31.68 21.64 4.10
N GLN A 19 -32.32 20.48 4.13
CA GLN A 19 -31.85 19.42 4.98
C GLN A 19 -30.45 19.10 4.45
N ALA A 20 -29.45 19.45 5.24
CA ALA A 20 -28.11 18.96 4.98
C ALA A 20 -28.21 17.44 4.92
N ALA A 21 -27.53 16.84 4.00
CA ALA A 21 -27.58 15.41 3.74
C ALA A 21 -26.16 14.87 3.63
N VAL A 22 -26.00 13.62 3.98
CA VAL A 22 -24.72 12.91 3.94
C VAL A 22 -24.82 11.80 2.90
N MET A 23 -23.79 11.65 2.11
CA MET A 23 -23.58 10.46 1.28
C MET A 23 -22.89 9.39 2.11
N LEU A 24 -23.50 8.22 2.18
CA LEU A 24 -22.96 7.02 2.79
C LEU A 24 -22.60 6.02 1.67
N LEU A 25 -21.34 5.63 1.59
CA LEU A 25 -20.86 4.56 0.74
C LEU A 25 -20.75 3.29 1.58
N PRO A 26 -21.72 2.37 1.51
CA PRO A 26 -21.64 1.12 2.26
C PRO A 26 -20.50 0.26 1.71
N MET A 27 -19.83 -0.45 2.60
CA MET A 27 -18.72 -1.35 2.22
C MET A 27 -19.01 -2.81 2.55
N ASP A 28 -20.28 -3.12 2.87
CA ASP A 28 -20.83 -4.47 3.00
C ASP A 28 -21.12 -5.11 1.63
N LEU A 29 -21.77 -6.26 1.62
CA LEU A 29 -22.12 -7.00 0.40
C LEU A 29 -23.06 -6.26 -0.57
N LYS A 30 -23.62 -5.10 -0.17
CA LYS A 30 -24.41 -4.25 -1.07
C LYS A 30 -23.51 -3.43 -2.01
N GLN A 31 -22.23 -3.25 -1.68
CA GLN A 31 -21.32 -2.52 -2.54
C GLN A 31 -20.98 -3.33 -3.79
N LYS A 32 -21.16 -2.71 -4.94
CA LYS A 32 -20.80 -3.31 -6.24
C LYS A 32 -19.33 -3.16 -6.57
N GLU A 33 -18.73 -2.05 -6.13
CA GLU A 33 -17.39 -1.61 -6.50
C GLU A 33 -16.63 -1.15 -5.25
N HIS A 34 -16.18 -2.09 -4.40
CA HIS A 34 -15.43 -1.75 -3.20
C HIS A 34 -14.17 -0.94 -3.54
N LEU A 35 -13.41 -1.35 -4.56
CA LEU A 35 -12.15 -0.68 -4.90
C LEU A 35 -12.39 0.76 -5.38
N LYS A 36 -13.40 0.99 -6.21
CA LYS A 36 -13.73 2.35 -6.68
C LYS A 36 -14.33 3.25 -5.60
N ALA A 37 -14.93 2.66 -4.54
CA ALA A 37 -15.41 3.45 -3.39
C ALA A 37 -14.26 4.17 -2.67
N TYR A 38 -13.07 3.55 -2.59
CA TYR A 38 -11.85 4.23 -2.11
C TYR A 38 -11.46 5.39 -3.03
N GLY A 39 -11.53 5.18 -4.35
CA GLY A 39 -11.25 6.22 -5.33
C GLY A 39 -12.20 7.42 -5.23
N ILE A 40 -13.50 7.18 -5.01
CA ILE A 40 -14.48 8.25 -4.73
C ILE A 40 -14.09 9.01 -3.45
N THR A 41 -13.78 8.29 -2.37
CA THR A 41 -13.38 8.90 -1.10
C THR A 41 -12.11 9.73 -1.25
N TYR A 42 -11.09 9.19 -1.93
CA TYR A 42 -9.87 9.94 -2.25
C TYR A 42 -10.16 11.20 -3.06
N TRP A 43 -11.02 11.08 -4.09
CA TRP A 43 -11.40 12.22 -4.92
C TRP A 43 -12.13 13.31 -4.13
N VAL A 44 -13.03 12.96 -3.20
CA VAL A 44 -13.70 13.90 -2.28
C VAL A 44 -12.65 14.64 -1.43
N LEU A 45 -11.69 13.90 -0.85
CA LEU A 45 -10.58 14.49 -0.08
C LEU A 45 -9.73 15.43 -0.93
N SER A 46 -9.49 15.11 -2.21
CA SER A 46 -8.73 15.97 -3.14
C SER A 46 -9.43 17.29 -3.45
N LYS A 47 -10.73 17.41 -3.18
CA LYS A 47 -11.49 18.66 -3.26
C LYS A 47 -11.47 19.47 -1.97
N GLY A 48 -10.69 19.05 -0.97
CA GLY A 48 -10.62 19.68 0.33
C GLY A 48 -11.85 19.43 1.20
N ILE A 49 -12.61 18.39 0.93
CA ILE A 49 -13.79 17.99 1.69
C ILE A 49 -13.41 16.81 2.57
N GLU A 50 -13.60 16.97 3.88
CA GLU A 50 -13.36 15.92 4.86
C GLU A 50 -14.35 14.78 4.69
N ALA A 51 -13.87 13.56 4.95
CA ALA A 51 -14.70 12.35 4.94
C ALA A 51 -14.58 11.60 6.27
N HIS A 52 -15.56 10.77 6.56
CA HIS A 52 -15.57 9.86 7.68
C HIS A 52 -15.33 8.44 7.20
N TRP A 53 -14.41 7.74 7.82
CA TRP A 53 -14.23 6.31 7.65
C TRP A 53 -14.83 5.61 8.87
N LEU A 54 -15.99 5.01 8.67
CA LEU A 54 -16.78 4.38 9.73
C LEU A 54 -16.31 2.94 9.93
N LEU A 55 -15.27 2.77 10.73
CA LEU A 55 -14.58 1.50 10.93
C LEU A 55 -15.53 0.45 11.48
N ASN A 56 -15.60 -0.71 10.82
CA ASN A 56 -16.51 -1.83 11.09
C ASN A 56 -18.02 -1.55 10.92
N TYR A 57 -18.43 -0.31 10.76
CA TYR A 57 -19.83 -0.03 10.40
C TYR A 57 -20.04 -0.44 8.94
N ARG A 58 -20.90 -1.46 8.75
CA ARG A 58 -21.16 -2.04 7.43
C ARG A 58 -19.87 -2.33 6.63
N SER A 59 -18.93 -3.02 7.26
CA SER A 59 -17.62 -3.40 6.71
C SER A 59 -16.71 -2.22 6.37
N GLY A 60 -16.79 -1.11 7.12
CA GLY A 60 -15.89 0.04 6.99
C GLY A 60 -16.34 1.06 5.96
N SER A 61 -17.59 1.52 6.07
CA SER A 61 -18.22 2.49 5.18
C SER A 61 -17.53 3.86 5.18
N PHE A 62 -17.70 4.60 4.09
CA PHE A 62 -17.31 6.01 4.03
C PHE A 62 -18.54 6.92 4.06
N ALA A 63 -18.38 8.10 4.66
CA ALA A 63 -19.44 9.12 4.68
C ALA A 63 -18.84 10.52 4.48
N PHE A 64 -19.53 11.38 3.74
CA PHE A 64 -19.12 12.76 3.48
C PHE A 64 -20.34 13.62 3.09
N PRO A 65 -20.25 14.96 3.13
CA PRO A 65 -21.37 15.83 2.77
C PRO A 65 -21.90 15.53 1.37
N HIS A 66 -23.22 15.53 1.25
CA HIS A 66 -23.89 15.27 -0.02
C HIS A 66 -23.68 16.40 -1.05
N SER A 67 -23.49 16.00 -2.31
CA SER A 67 -23.61 16.89 -3.47
C SER A 67 -24.04 16.11 -4.71
N LEU A 68 -24.73 16.79 -5.62
CA LEU A 68 -25.13 16.20 -6.91
C LEU A 68 -23.92 15.80 -7.76
N ALA A 69 -22.78 16.49 -7.60
CA ALA A 69 -21.55 16.12 -8.27
C ALA A 69 -21.02 14.77 -7.79
N PHE A 70 -21.10 14.51 -6.47
CA PHE A 70 -20.68 13.25 -5.88
C PHE A 70 -21.60 12.09 -6.24
N GLU A 71 -22.92 12.33 -6.29
CA GLU A 71 -23.86 11.34 -6.81
C GLU A 71 -23.58 10.96 -8.25
N LYS A 72 -23.33 11.97 -9.11
CA LYS A 72 -23.00 11.74 -10.50
C LYS A 72 -21.74 10.87 -10.63
N GLU A 73 -20.72 11.16 -9.85
CA GLU A 73 -19.46 10.43 -9.87
C GLU A 73 -19.63 8.98 -9.39
N CYS A 74 -20.39 8.77 -8.30
CA CYS A 74 -20.73 7.41 -7.85
C CYS A 74 -21.47 6.61 -8.94
N LYS A 75 -22.43 7.23 -9.62
CA LYS A 75 -23.16 6.61 -10.73
C LYS A 75 -22.23 6.28 -11.91
N THR A 76 -21.33 7.19 -12.27
CA THR A 76 -20.36 7.02 -13.36
C THR A 76 -19.42 5.84 -13.10
N ARG A 77 -18.95 5.68 -11.85
CA ARG A 77 -18.02 4.62 -11.44
C ARG A 77 -18.74 3.36 -10.94
N ASN A 78 -20.08 3.28 -11.03
CA ASN A 78 -20.90 2.16 -10.54
C ASN A 78 -20.78 1.90 -9.04
N VAL A 79 -20.41 2.90 -8.25
CA VAL A 79 -20.28 2.80 -6.78
C VAL A 79 -21.66 2.93 -6.13
N THR A 80 -22.03 1.97 -5.29
CA THR A 80 -23.27 2.01 -4.51
C THR A 80 -23.17 3.08 -3.43
N TYR A 81 -24.19 3.92 -3.31
CA TYR A 81 -24.29 4.96 -2.28
C TYR A 81 -25.73 5.10 -1.77
N GLU A 82 -25.86 5.67 -0.60
CA GLU A 82 -27.12 6.05 0.04
C GLU A 82 -27.06 7.54 0.40
N VAL A 83 -28.16 8.27 0.18
CA VAL A 83 -28.28 9.65 0.67
C VAL A 83 -29.13 9.61 1.92
N ILE A 84 -28.54 9.99 3.05
CA ILE A 84 -29.16 9.95 4.37
C ILE A 84 -29.26 11.36 4.95
N SER A 85 -30.20 11.59 5.84
CA SER A 85 -30.33 12.87 6.56
C SER A 85 -29.23 13.01 7.62
N ASP A 86 -28.94 14.26 8.01
CA ASP A 86 -28.02 14.53 9.13
C ASP A 86 -28.49 13.84 10.43
N ALA A 87 -29.78 13.72 10.63
CA ALA A 87 -30.33 13.03 11.80
C ALA A 87 -30.03 11.53 11.79
N GLU A 88 -30.11 10.89 10.61
CA GLU A 88 -29.74 9.49 10.44
C GLU A 88 -28.24 9.30 10.62
N PHE A 89 -27.42 10.19 10.07
CA PHE A 89 -25.97 10.13 10.26
C PHE A 89 -25.58 10.32 11.73
N ALA A 90 -26.20 11.26 12.44
CA ALA A 90 -26.01 11.43 13.88
C ALA A 90 -26.43 10.17 14.70
N ASN A 91 -27.43 9.43 14.24
CA ASN A 91 -27.78 8.15 14.86
C ASN A 91 -26.69 7.09 14.64
N ILE A 92 -26.16 6.99 13.43
CA ILE A 92 -25.02 6.10 13.11
C ILE A 92 -23.81 6.45 14.00
N GLN A 93 -23.48 7.74 14.12
CA GLN A 93 -22.37 8.17 14.97
C GLN A 93 -22.60 7.82 16.45
N ARG A 94 -23.82 7.93 16.96
CA ARG A 94 -24.15 7.50 18.34
C ARG A 94 -24.01 5.99 18.52
N GLU A 95 -24.45 5.19 17.55
CA GLU A 95 -24.23 3.75 17.56
C GLU A 95 -22.73 3.43 17.63
N ILE A 96 -21.93 4.05 16.77
CA ILE A 96 -20.48 3.87 16.72
C ILE A 96 -19.80 4.30 18.04
N GLN A 97 -20.28 5.36 18.68
CA GLN A 97 -19.74 5.85 19.95
C GLN A 97 -20.03 4.94 21.14
N ASN A 98 -21.01 4.02 21.03
CA ASN A 98 -21.29 3.06 22.10
C ASN A 98 -20.01 2.23 22.41
N PRO A 99 -19.55 2.21 23.68
CA PRO A 99 -18.33 1.49 24.07
C PRO A 99 -18.42 -0.03 23.87
N GLU A 100 -19.64 -0.59 23.83
CA GLU A 100 -19.87 -2.04 23.68
C GLU A 100 -19.70 -2.53 22.23
N VAL A 101 -19.63 -1.62 21.25
CA VAL A 101 -19.45 -2.00 19.84
C VAL A 101 -18.01 -1.77 19.39
N ASN A 102 -17.47 -2.69 18.59
CA ASN A 102 -16.12 -2.58 18.01
C ASN A 102 -16.17 -1.75 16.72
N MET A 103 -16.55 -0.48 16.82
CA MET A 103 -16.63 0.48 15.72
C MET A 103 -15.96 1.80 16.11
N GLU A 104 -15.45 2.55 15.13
CA GLU A 104 -14.90 3.89 15.35
C GLU A 104 -15.18 4.78 14.14
N ASP A 105 -15.40 6.07 14.38
CA ASP A 105 -15.49 7.10 13.33
C ASP A 105 -14.13 7.78 13.18
N MET A 106 -13.41 7.43 12.11
CA MET A 106 -12.11 8.00 11.78
C MET A 106 -12.26 9.10 10.75
N LYS A 107 -11.92 10.32 11.14
CA LYS A 107 -11.92 11.46 10.24
C LYS A 107 -10.75 11.37 9.25
N LEU A 108 -11.04 11.52 7.97
CA LEU A 108 -10.07 11.69 6.90
C LEU A 108 -10.00 13.18 6.52
N GLU A 109 -8.80 13.76 6.53
CA GLU A 109 -8.66 15.21 6.41
C GLU A 109 -8.14 15.67 5.05
N VAL A 110 -7.14 14.98 4.48
CA VAL A 110 -6.47 15.38 3.24
C VAL A 110 -6.12 14.16 2.40
N ALA A 111 -6.29 14.26 1.08
CA ALA A 111 -5.81 13.22 0.16
C ALA A 111 -4.27 13.18 0.17
N PRO A 112 -3.63 12.03 0.43
CA PRO A 112 -2.19 11.93 0.41
C PRO A 112 -1.64 12.06 -1.02
N LYS A 113 -0.46 12.67 -1.16
CA LYS A 113 0.29 12.67 -2.41
C LYS A 113 1.07 11.38 -2.54
N ILE A 114 0.84 10.66 -3.63
CA ILE A 114 1.32 9.30 -3.83
C ILE A 114 2.46 9.29 -4.84
N ALA A 115 3.57 8.65 -4.48
CA ALA A 115 4.65 8.28 -5.39
C ALA A 115 4.72 6.75 -5.52
N VAL A 116 4.98 6.29 -6.74
CA VAL A 116 5.27 4.89 -7.05
C VAL A 116 6.70 4.82 -7.56
N TYR A 117 7.53 4.04 -6.89
CA TYR A 117 8.93 3.82 -7.27
C TYR A 117 9.01 2.67 -8.26
N THR A 118 9.22 3.00 -9.52
CA THR A 118 9.35 2.03 -10.62
C THR A 118 10.15 2.64 -11.77
N PRO A 119 10.89 1.84 -12.56
CA PRO A 119 11.53 2.35 -13.77
C PRO A 119 10.52 3.00 -14.72
N GLU A 120 10.96 4.06 -15.40
CA GLU A 120 10.15 4.69 -16.44
C GLU A 120 9.80 3.71 -17.57
N THR A 121 8.67 3.98 -18.22
CA THR A 121 8.35 3.34 -19.50
C THR A 121 9.39 3.74 -20.56
N ASP A 122 9.59 2.88 -21.56
CA ASP A 122 10.44 3.23 -22.70
C ASP A 122 9.84 4.42 -23.48
N MET A 123 10.63 4.97 -24.43
CA MET A 123 10.20 6.12 -25.28
C MET A 123 8.95 5.83 -26.11
N LYS A 124 8.47 4.59 -26.18
CA LYS A 124 7.23 4.17 -26.87
C LYS A 124 6.07 3.95 -25.93
N GLY A 125 6.23 4.27 -24.62
CA GLY A 125 5.22 4.04 -23.59
C GLY A 125 5.05 2.57 -23.20
N LYS A 126 5.98 1.68 -23.64
CA LYS A 126 5.99 0.28 -23.23
C LYS A 126 6.64 0.17 -21.85
N LYS A 127 6.05 -0.61 -20.96
CA LYS A 127 6.64 -0.93 -19.66
C LYS A 127 8.08 -1.46 -19.86
N VAL A 128 9.00 -0.95 -19.06
CA VAL A 128 10.40 -1.37 -19.09
C VAL A 128 10.56 -2.76 -18.48
N GLN A 129 9.71 -3.10 -17.53
CA GLN A 129 9.68 -4.40 -16.87
C GLN A 129 8.60 -5.30 -17.48
N PRO A 130 8.89 -6.59 -17.65
CA PRO A 130 7.96 -7.55 -18.25
C PRO A 130 6.92 -8.11 -17.26
N TRP A 131 6.65 -7.43 -16.16
CA TRP A 131 5.68 -7.81 -15.13
C TRP A 131 4.85 -6.62 -14.67
N ASP A 132 3.77 -6.93 -13.96
CA ASP A 132 2.81 -5.96 -13.48
C ASP A 132 3.15 -5.44 -12.08
N ASP A 133 2.52 -4.32 -11.72
CA ASP A 133 2.51 -3.77 -10.39
C ASP A 133 1.07 -3.67 -9.87
N ALA A 134 0.74 -4.50 -8.87
CA ALA A 134 -0.61 -4.57 -8.30
C ALA A 134 -1.10 -3.23 -7.75
N VAL A 135 -0.19 -2.40 -7.23
CA VAL A 135 -0.55 -1.09 -6.67
C VAL A 135 -0.88 -0.10 -7.78
N THR A 136 -0.07 -0.03 -8.84
CA THR A 136 -0.40 0.83 -10.00
C THR A 136 -1.69 0.42 -10.67
N MET A 137 -1.95 -0.89 -10.76
CA MET A 137 -3.20 -1.42 -11.30
C MET A 137 -4.41 -0.97 -10.46
N VAL A 138 -4.37 -1.13 -9.14
CA VAL A 138 -5.50 -0.74 -8.29
C VAL A 138 -5.67 0.77 -8.18
N LEU A 139 -4.59 1.55 -8.17
CA LEU A 139 -4.67 3.01 -8.21
C LEU A 139 -5.33 3.48 -9.51
N THR A 140 -4.93 2.90 -10.65
CA THR A 140 -5.52 3.19 -11.97
C THR A 140 -7.00 2.79 -12.00
N TYR A 141 -7.34 1.60 -11.55
CA TYR A 141 -8.72 1.11 -11.51
C TYR A 141 -9.62 1.96 -10.60
N ALA A 142 -9.12 2.36 -9.44
CA ALA A 142 -9.82 3.22 -8.49
C ALA A 142 -9.79 4.71 -8.90
N GLU A 143 -9.07 5.06 -9.97
CA GLU A 143 -8.87 6.44 -10.45
C GLU A 143 -8.22 7.35 -9.38
N ILE A 144 -7.24 6.83 -8.67
CA ILE A 144 -6.42 7.55 -7.70
C ILE A 144 -5.13 8.00 -8.39
N PRO A 145 -4.84 9.29 -8.48
CA PRO A 145 -3.63 9.79 -9.15
C PRO A 145 -2.36 9.47 -8.35
N PHE A 146 -1.28 9.19 -9.06
CA PHE A 146 0.05 8.98 -8.52
C PHE A 146 1.12 9.50 -9.48
N ASP A 147 2.29 9.82 -8.95
CA ASP A 147 3.48 10.16 -9.73
C ASP A 147 4.47 9.00 -9.71
N VAL A 148 5.18 8.81 -10.81
CA VAL A 148 6.28 7.84 -10.90
C VAL A 148 7.58 8.53 -10.49
N VAL A 149 8.35 7.87 -9.63
CA VAL A 149 9.69 8.26 -9.23
C VAL A 149 10.63 7.06 -9.36
N TYR A 150 11.90 7.32 -9.63
CA TYR A 150 12.91 6.27 -9.69
C TYR A 150 14.23 6.75 -9.05
N ASP A 151 15.31 6.03 -9.24
CA ASP A 151 16.61 6.26 -8.60
C ASP A 151 17.02 7.76 -8.62
N ARG A 152 16.90 8.42 -9.77
CA ARG A 152 17.27 9.83 -9.93
C ARG A 152 16.43 10.74 -9.05
N GLU A 153 15.11 10.62 -9.14
CA GLU A 153 14.18 11.45 -8.37
C GLU A 153 14.39 11.27 -6.88
N VAL A 154 14.64 10.04 -6.45
CA VAL A 154 14.87 9.71 -5.03
C VAL A 154 16.22 10.29 -4.55
N VAL A 155 17.31 10.10 -5.30
CA VAL A 155 18.62 10.64 -4.97
C VAL A 155 18.61 12.17 -4.94
N ASP A 156 17.87 12.79 -5.87
CA ASP A 156 17.68 14.26 -5.94
C ASP A 156 16.77 14.81 -4.83
N GLY A 157 16.23 13.96 -3.95
CA GLY A 157 15.46 14.38 -2.77
C GLY A 157 13.99 14.72 -3.05
N LYS A 158 13.43 14.31 -4.20
CA LYS A 158 12.03 14.62 -4.56
C LYS A 158 10.99 13.94 -3.68
N LEU A 159 11.35 12.92 -2.88
CA LEU A 159 10.42 12.26 -1.96
C LEU A 159 9.79 13.20 -0.95
N ALA A 160 10.44 14.34 -0.63
CA ALA A 160 9.87 15.37 0.25
C ALA A 160 8.57 16.02 -0.27
N LEU A 161 8.20 15.77 -1.53
CA LEU A 161 6.97 16.28 -2.16
C LEU A 161 5.77 15.35 -1.93
N TYR A 162 5.97 14.17 -1.36
CA TYR A 162 4.98 13.11 -1.23
C TYR A 162 4.73 12.74 0.23
N ASP A 163 3.56 12.14 0.48
CA ASP A 163 3.16 11.62 1.78
C ASP A 163 3.29 10.10 1.85
N TRP A 164 3.17 9.44 0.70
CA TRP A 164 3.13 7.99 0.54
C TRP A 164 4.01 7.53 -0.61
N LEU A 165 4.79 6.46 -0.37
CA LEU A 165 5.69 5.85 -1.34
C LEU A 165 5.43 4.35 -1.44
N HIS A 166 5.26 3.86 -2.68
CA HIS A 166 5.17 2.44 -2.98
C HIS A 166 6.47 1.90 -3.55
N LEU A 167 6.87 0.72 -3.07
CA LEU A 167 7.94 -0.10 -3.58
C LEU A 167 7.39 -1.50 -3.90
N HIS A 168 7.71 -2.08 -5.06
CA HIS A 168 7.22 -3.41 -5.40
C HIS A 168 8.36 -4.37 -5.74
N HIS A 169 8.60 -4.65 -6.99
CA HIS A 169 9.56 -5.67 -7.45
C HIS A 169 11.02 -5.25 -7.37
N GLU A 170 11.32 -4.12 -6.81
CA GLU A 170 12.64 -3.54 -6.90
C GLU A 170 13.65 -4.28 -6.02
N ASP A 171 14.84 -4.46 -6.57
CA ASP A 171 15.99 -4.99 -5.88
C ASP A 171 16.88 -3.85 -5.41
N PHE A 172 16.96 -3.65 -4.11
CA PHE A 172 17.85 -2.65 -3.49
C PHE A 172 19.25 -3.17 -3.22
N THR A 173 19.54 -4.43 -3.53
CA THR A 173 20.85 -5.05 -3.30
C THR A 173 21.81 -4.91 -4.47
N GLY A 174 21.31 -4.64 -5.69
CA GLY A 174 22.09 -4.58 -6.91
C GLY A 174 22.34 -5.95 -7.57
N GLN A 175 21.55 -6.97 -7.22
CA GLN A 175 21.65 -8.31 -7.78
C GLN A 175 20.63 -8.56 -8.89
N TYR A 176 20.02 -7.50 -9.44
CA TYR A 176 19.05 -7.53 -10.54
C TYR A 176 17.90 -8.51 -10.32
N GLY A 177 17.29 -8.47 -9.12
CA GLY A 177 16.18 -9.32 -8.73
C GLY A 177 16.53 -10.79 -8.53
N LYS A 178 17.82 -11.15 -8.55
CA LYS A 178 18.30 -12.54 -8.55
C LYS A 178 17.70 -13.40 -9.67
N PHE A 179 17.37 -12.77 -10.78
CA PHE A 179 16.81 -13.43 -11.97
C PHE A 179 17.86 -14.10 -12.88
N TYR A 180 19.15 -14.05 -12.52
CA TYR A 180 20.24 -14.51 -13.36
C TYR A 180 20.07 -15.96 -13.82
N ARG A 181 19.72 -16.89 -12.93
CA ARG A 181 19.54 -18.31 -13.26
C ARG A 181 18.59 -18.53 -14.42
N ASN A 182 17.44 -17.88 -14.39
CA ASN A 182 16.36 -18.13 -15.33
C ASN A 182 16.44 -17.21 -16.56
N TYR A 183 16.91 -15.99 -16.37
CA TYR A 183 16.79 -14.92 -17.37
C TYR A 183 18.12 -14.26 -17.77
N GLY A 184 19.27 -14.61 -17.18
CA GLY A 184 20.58 -14.01 -17.48
C GLY A 184 21.00 -14.06 -18.95
N HIS A 185 20.39 -14.95 -19.75
CA HIS A 185 20.61 -15.06 -21.19
C HIS A 185 19.61 -14.25 -22.03
N THR A 186 18.53 -13.72 -21.42
CA THR A 186 17.46 -13.00 -22.15
C THR A 186 17.87 -11.57 -22.50
N PRO A 187 17.40 -11.04 -23.64
CA PRO A 187 17.69 -9.66 -24.03
C PRO A 187 17.19 -8.63 -23.01
N TRP A 188 16.00 -8.83 -22.46
CA TRP A 188 15.42 -7.89 -21.51
C TRP A 188 16.22 -7.79 -20.21
N TYR A 189 16.72 -8.92 -19.68
CA TYR A 189 17.53 -8.93 -18.46
C TYR A 189 18.84 -8.16 -18.65
N ARG A 190 19.54 -8.41 -19.77
CA ARG A 190 20.80 -7.71 -20.11
C ARG A 190 20.57 -6.22 -20.34
N GLU A 191 19.45 -5.86 -20.96
CA GLU A 191 19.09 -4.45 -21.17
C GLU A 191 18.77 -3.75 -19.85
N ASN A 192 18.06 -4.39 -18.92
CA ASN A 192 17.81 -3.85 -17.59
C ASN A 192 19.12 -3.67 -16.80
N GLN A 193 20.02 -4.66 -16.86
CA GLN A 193 21.36 -4.54 -16.27
C GLN A 193 22.11 -3.32 -16.82
N ARG A 194 22.22 -3.21 -18.15
CA ARG A 194 22.88 -2.09 -18.82
C ARG A 194 22.29 -0.73 -18.41
N LYS A 195 20.97 -0.59 -18.39
CA LYS A 195 20.29 0.64 -18.00
C LYS A 195 20.55 1.01 -16.52
N ALA A 196 20.53 0.03 -15.62
CA ALA A 196 20.83 0.24 -14.22
C ALA A 196 22.27 0.71 -14.00
N GLU A 197 23.23 0.11 -14.71
CA GLU A 197 24.65 0.51 -14.69
C GLU A 197 24.82 1.94 -15.23
N GLU A 198 24.22 2.26 -16.37
CA GLU A 198 24.29 3.60 -16.97
C GLU A 198 23.68 4.67 -16.06
N LEU A 199 22.51 4.39 -15.46
CA LEU A 199 21.88 5.31 -14.52
C LEU A 199 22.73 5.51 -13.26
N SER A 200 23.27 4.44 -12.70
CA SER A 200 24.16 4.51 -11.52
C SER A 200 25.41 5.34 -11.79
N HIS A 201 26.06 5.14 -12.93
CA HIS A 201 27.21 5.95 -13.34
C HIS A 201 26.83 7.42 -13.57
N ALA A 202 25.68 7.69 -14.20
CA ALA A 202 25.18 9.04 -14.42
C ALA A 202 24.84 9.79 -13.10
N LEU A 203 24.56 9.03 -12.04
CA LEU A 203 24.33 9.54 -10.67
C LEU A 203 25.63 9.61 -9.84
N GLY A 204 26.79 9.20 -10.41
CA GLY A 204 28.11 9.28 -9.77
C GLY A 204 28.49 8.07 -8.93
N PHE A 205 27.78 6.94 -9.05
CA PHE A 205 28.09 5.71 -8.34
C PHE A 205 28.87 4.74 -9.24
N ALA A 206 29.86 4.06 -8.67
CA ALA A 206 30.69 3.09 -9.41
C ALA A 206 29.96 1.75 -9.64
N LYS A 207 29.01 1.39 -8.77
CA LYS A 207 28.24 0.15 -8.79
C LYS A 207 26.76 0.40 -8.61
N VAL A 208 25.91 -0.46 -9.17
CA VAL A 208 24.46 -0.43 -8.98
C VAL A 208 24.09 -0.61 -7.51
N SER A 209 24.75 -1.51 -6.78
CA SER A 209 24.54 -1.72 -5.34
C SER A 209 24.75 -0.45 -4.51
N GLN A 210 25.75 0.37 -4.86
CA GLN A 210 25.99 1.66 -4.19
C GLN A 210 24.89 2.68 -4.48
N CYS A 211 24.41 2.75 -5.72
CA CYS A 211 23.28 3.59 -6.09
C CYS A 211 22.01 3.18 -5.35
N LYS A 212 21.67 1.88 -5.36
CA LYS A 212 20.51 1.33 -4.67
C LYS A 212 20.56 1.53 -3.15
N LEU A 213 21.74 1.39 -2.54
CA LEU A 213 21.94 1.75 -1.12
C LEU A 213 21.67 3.25 -0.86
N ALA A 214 22.15 4.12 -1.74
CA ALA A 214 21.87 5.56 -1.60
C ALA A 214 20.36 5.85 -1.70
N VAL A 215 19.68 5.21 -2.64
CA VAL A 215 18.21 5.26 -2.76
C VAL A 215 17.54 4.75 -1.49
N ALA A 216 17.91 3.57 -0.98
CA ALA A 216 17.34 3.00 0.24
C ALA A 216 17.53 3.94 1.45
N LYS A 217 18.68 4.60 1.57
CA LYS A 217 18.94 5.59 2.63
C LYS A 217 18.06 6.83 2.48
N ARG A 218 17.82 7.34 1.27
CA ARG A 218 16.88 8.45 1.03
C ARG A 218 15.45 8.09 1.38
N ILE A 219 15.04 6.87 1.06
CA ILE A 219 13.72 6.35 1.47
C ILE A 219 13.64 6.24 2.99
N LYS A 220 14.69 5.77 3.68
CA LYS A 220 14.76 5.75 5.14
C LYS A 220 14.63 7.16 5.74
N GLU A 221 15.31 8.15 5.18
CA GLU A 221 15.18 9.57 5.58
C GLU A 221 13.74 10.06 5.42
N PHE A 222 13.10 9.78 4.28
CA PHE A 222 11.70 10.13 4.01
C PHE A 222 10.76 9.53 5.06
N VAL A 223 10.85 8.23 5.34
CA VAL A 223 10.02 7.57 6.34
C VAL A 223 10.31 8.12 7.74
N SER A 224 11.60 8.25 8.11
CA SER A 224 11.98 8.80 9.42
C SER A 224 11.50 10.24 9.63
N GLY A 225 11.34 11.01 8.56
CA GLY A 225 10.80 12.36 8.57
C GLY A 225 9.27 12.45 8.66
N GLY A 226 8.54 11.34 8.58
CA GLY A 226 7.08 11.31 8.69
C GLY A 226 6.36 10.75 7.47
N GLY A 227 7.08 10.35 6.42
CA GLY A 227 6.51 9.70 5.25
C GLY A 227 6.01 8.30 5.54
N PHE A 228 5.15 7.79 4.67
CA PHE A 228 4.63 6.44 4.74
C PHE A 228 5.17 5.60 3.58
N MET A 229 5.76 4.44 3.87
CA MET A 229 6.26 3.48 2.88
C MET A 229 5.42 2.22 2.88
N PHE A 230 4.98 1.81 1.69
CA PHE A 230 4.30 0.54 1.46
C PHE A 230 5.13 -0.30 0.49
N ALA A 231 5.64 -1.44 0.93
CA ALA A 231 6.46 -2.33 0.11
C ALA A 231 5.81 -3.70 -0.06
N MET A 232 5.96 -4.26 -1.24
CA MET A 232 5.49 -5.59 -1.61
C MET A 232 6.61 -6.41 -2.25
N CYS A 233 6.43 -7.72 -2.29
CA CYS A 233 7.30 -8.67 -2.98
C CYS A 233 8.78 -8.48 -2.59
N SER A 234 9.70 -8.61 -3.53
CA SER A 234 11.15 -8.51 -3.31
C SER A 234 11.63 -7.15 -2.78
N ALA A 235 10.84 -6.09 -2.93
CA ALA A 235 11.18 -4.79 -2.34
C ALA A 235 11.14 -4.76 -0.81
N THR A 236 10.62 -5.79 -0.16
CA THR A 236 10.53 -5.86 1.31
C THR A 236 11.86 -6.25 1.95
N ASP A 237 12.36 -7.45 1.67
CA ASP A 237 13.61 -7.93 2.28
C ASP A 237 14.86 -7.36 1.59
N SER A 238 14.84 -7.17 0.26
CA SER A 238 15.98 -6.56 -0.44
C SER A 238 16.28 -5.15 0.08
N TYR A 239 15.25 -4.39 0.45
CA TYR A 239 15.40 -3.07 1.08
C TYR A 239 16.13 -3.16 2.43
N ASP A 240 15.67 -4.04 3.31
CA ASP A 240 16.30 -4.25 4.63
C ASP A 240 17.71 -4.83 4.49
N ILE A 241 17.94 -5.73 3.52
CA ILE A 241 19.27 -6.28 3.21
C ILE A 241 20.24 -5.16 2.79
N ALA A 242 19.80 -4.26 1.89
CA ALA A 242 20.62 -3.14 1.45
C ALA A 242 21.04 -2.24 2.63
N LEU A 243 20.14 -1.96 3.53
CA LEU A 243 20.43 -1.17 4.74
C LEU A 243 21.37 -1.90 5.71
N ALA A 244 21.16 -3.20 5.93
CA ALA A 244 22.02 -4.02 6.79
C ALA A 244 23.43 -4.16 6.24
N ALA A 245 23.56 -4.20 4.91
CA ALA A 245 24.82 -4.36 4.18
C ALA A 245 25.52 -3.02 3.89
N GLU A 246 25.17 -1.93 4.54
CA GLU A 246 25.81 -0.62 4.30
C GLU A 246 27.34 -0.68 4.44
N GLY A 247 28.03 -0.36 3.35
CA GLY A 247 29.50 -0.40 3.28
C GLY A 247 30.10 -1.79 3.03
N LEU A 248 29.27 -2.79 2.74
CA LEU A 248 29.70 -4.15 2.40
C LEU A 248 29.36 -4.45 0.94
N ASP A 249 30.20 -5.27 0.32
CA ASP A 249 29.89 -5.87 -0.97
C ASP A 249 29.25 -7.24 -0.76
N ILE A 250 28.00 -7.39 -1.16
CA ILE A 250 27.24 -8.64 -1.07
C ILE A 250 26.93 -9.24 -2.45
N CYS A 251 27.33 -8.55 -3.53
CA CYS A 251 27.08 -8.99 -4.90
C CYS A 251 28.09 -10.03 -5.35
N ALA A 252 27.62 -11.10 -5.99
CA ALA A 252 28.50 -12.04 -6.66
C ALA A 252 29.08 -11.40 -7.93
N GLN A 253 30.31 -11.83 -8.32
CA GLN A 253 31.10 -11.26 -9.43
C GLN A 253 30.31 -11.07 -10.74
N MET A 254 29.29 -11.90 -11.01
CA MET A 254 28.50 -11.78 -12.24
C MET A 254 27.57 -10.57 -12.26
N TYR A 255 27.32 -9.95 -11.11
CA TYR A 255 26.45 -8.79 -11.01
C TYR A 255 27.20 -7.47 -11.17
N ASP A 256 28.44 -7.37 -10.66
CA ASP A 256 29.17 -6.10 -10.60
C ASP A 256 30.66 -6.18 -10.94
N GLY A 257 31.14 -7.36 -11.29
CA GLY A 257 32.50 -7.57 -11.85
C GLY A 257 33.58 -7.98 -10.85
N ASP A 258 33.35 -7.89 -9.53
CA ASP A 258 34.28 -8.35 -8.50
C ASP A 258 33.58 -9.26 -7.45
N PRO A 259 34.36 -10.03 -6.67
CA PRO A 259 33.78 -10.97 -5.72
C PRO A 259 33.22 -10.26 -4.48
N ALA A 260 32.08 -10.76 -3.98
CA ALA A 260 31.50 -10.30 -2.70
C ALA A 260 32.48 -10.45 -1.52
N ASP A 261 32.35 -9.58 -0.51
CA ASP A 261 33.08 -9.74 0.76
C ASP A 261 32.77 -11.12 1.38
N PRO A 262 33.78 -11.99 1.55
CA PRO A 262 33.57 -13.31 2.13
C PRO A 262 32.99 -13.28 3.55
N ASN A 263 33.23 -12.20 4.28
CA ASN A 263 32.78 -11.99 5.66
C ASN A 263 31.55 -11.07 5.74
N ALA A 264 30.84 -10.77 4.65
CA ALA A 264 29.70 -9.87 4.65
C ALA A 264 28.64 -10.27 5.68
N GLN A 265 28.32 -11.57 5.80
CA GLN A 265 27.32 -12.07 6.75
C GLN A 265 27.61 -11.67 8.19
N GLN A 266 28.84 -11.75 8.65
CA GLN A 266 29.23 -11.43 10.03
C GLN A 266 29.26 -9.92 10.31
N LYS A 267 29.25 -9.10 9.27
CA LYS A 267 29.33 -7.65 9.34
C LYS A 267 28.00 -6.95 9.15
N LEU A 268 26.90 -7.68 8.88
CA LEU A 268 25.57 -7.10 8.72
C LEU A 268 25.16 -6.34 9.99
N ASP A 269 24.61 -5.14 9.80
CA ASP A 269 24.13 -4.31 10.89
C ASP A 269 22.59 -4.26 10.88
N PHE A 270 21.97 -5.19 11.61
CA PHE A 270 20.51 -5.28 11.73
C PHE A 270 19.85 -4.12 12.50
N SER A 271 20.63 -3.23 13.13
CA SER A 271 20.07 -2.01 13.73
C SER A 271 19.56 -1.01 12.70
N LYS A 272 20.02 -1.15 11.45
CA LYS A 272 19.65 -0.27 10.33
C LYS A 272 18.38 -0.69 9.62
N THR A 273 17.96 -1.94 9.74
CA THR A 273 16.80 -2.52 9.05
C THR A 273 15.47 -2.04 9.64
N PHE A 274 14.41 -2.14 8.86
CA PHE A 274 13.06 -1.77 9.27
C PHE A 274 12.37 -2.94 9.99
N ALA A 275 12.21 -4.06 9.32
CA ALA A 275 11.37 -5.16 9.78
C ALA A 275 12.13 -6.41 10.21
N PHE A 276 13.32 -6.68 9.65
CA PHE A 276 13.97 -7.96 9.77
C PHE A 276 15.33 -7.90 10.47
N LYS A 277 15.69 -8.98 11.18
CA LYS A 277 16.98 -9.14 11.87
C LYS A 277 17.44 -10.60 11.83
N ASP A 278 18.73 -10.80 12.08
CA ASP A 278 19.36 -12.11 12.29
C ASP A 278 19.23 -13.08 11.10
N PHE A 279 18.84 -12.59 9.91
CA PHE A 279 18.71 -13.38 8.70
C PHE A 279 20.09 -13.72 8.10
N GLN A 280 20.11 -14.79 7.30
CA GLN A 280 21.29 -15.19 6.53
C GLN A 280 21.13 -14.79 5.08
N LEU A 281 22.18 -14.21 4.48
CA LEU A 281 22.23 -13.91 3.05
C LEU A 281 22.34 -15.22 2.24
N ILE A 282 21.58 -15.31 1.17
CA ILE A 282 21.73 -16.35 0.16
C ILE A 282 22.62 -15.80 -0.95
N LYS A 283 23.91 -16.17 -0.92
CA LYS A 283 24.94 -15.63 -1.82
C LYS A 283 24.99 -16.32 -3.17
N ASP A 284 24.43 -17.53 -3.29
CA ASP A 284 24.43 -18.27 -4.56
C ASP A 284 23.54 -17.52 -5.58
N PRO A 285 24.10 -17.05 -6.72
CA PRO A 285 23.34 -16.40 -7.76
C PRO A 285 22.37 -17.33 -8.50
N MET A 286 22.50 -18.64 -8.29
CA MET A 286 21.58 -19.65 -8.84
C MET A 286 20.37 -19.88 -7.93
N GLU A 287 20.35 -19.34 -6.72
CA GLU A 287 19.18 -19.29 -5.84
C GLU A 287 18.39 -18.02 -6.10
N TYR A 288 17.06 -18.13 -6.02
CA TYR A 288 16.15 -17.02 -6.35
C TYR A 288 15.93 -16.07 -5.16
N GLU A 289 15.99 -16.58 -3.95
CA GLU A 289 15.78 -15.83 -2.72
C GLU A 289 17.01 -14.98 -2.37
N PHE A 290 16.81 -13.80 -1.78
CA PHE A 290 17.90 -12.94 -1.29
C PHE A 290 18.44 -13.38 0.06
N SER A 291 17.56 -13.89 0.92
CA SER A 291 17.88 -14.26 2.29
C SER A 291 16.93 -15.29 2.84
N THR A 292 17.21 -15.76 4.06
CA THR A 292 16.33 -16.65 4.81
C THR A 292 15.07 -15.99 5.37
N VAL A 293 14.87 -14.71 5.15
CA VAL A 293 13.58 -14.01 5.42
C VAL A 293 12.48 -14.60 4.55
N ASP A 294 12.79 -14.83 3.28
CA ASP A 294 11.85 -15.42 2.33
C ASP A 294 11.56 -16.88 2.70
N HIS A 295 10.28 -17.23 2.89
CA HIS A 295 9.84 -18.55 3.34
C HIS A 295 9.13 -19.35 2.26
N ASN A 296 9.54 -19.21 1.01
CA ASN A 296 8.94 -19.98 -0.10
C ASN A 296 9.43 -21.43 -0.20
N TYR A 297 10.56 -21.75 0.45
CA TYR A 297 11.22 -23.04 0.33
C TYR A 297 10.41 -24.19 0.94
N GLY A 298 10.13 -25.23 0.14
CA GLY A 298 9.45 -26.45 0.60
C GLY A 298 7.96 -26.30 0.86
N ARG A 299 7.39 -25.15 0.54
CA ARG A 299 5.98 -24.87 0.70
C ARG A 299 5.15 -25.56 -0.38
N PRO A 300 4.01 -26.22 -0.03
CA PRO A 300 3.07 -26.71 -1.03
C PRO A 300 2.52 -25.58 -1.89
N GLN A 301 2.65 -25.70 -3.20
CA GLN A 301 2.06 -24.77 -4.16
C GLN A 301 0.62 -25.19 -4.41
N ALA A 302 -0.31 -24.69 -3.63
CA ALA A 302 -1.72 -25.03 -3.70
C ALA A 302 -2.58 -23.75 -3.63
N PRO A 303 -2.91 -23.13 -4.79
CA PRO A 303 -3.67 -21.88 -4.86
C PRO A 303 -4.97 -21.93 -4.05
N GLU A 304 -5.62 -23.08 -4.03
CA GLU A 304 -6.92 -23.28 -3.38
C GLU A 304 -6.82 -23.26 -1.85
N THR A 305 -5.64 -23.43 -1.29
CA THR A 305 -5.40 -23.51 0.16
C THR A 305 -4.44 -22.46 0.68
N ASP A 306 -3.82 -21.69 -0.20
CA ASP A 306 -2.89 -20.65 0.19
C ASP A 306 -3.64 -19.35 0.55
N TYR A 307 -3.95 -19.21 1.83
CA TYR A 307 -4.59 -18.05 2.40
C TYR A 307 -3.86 -17.64 3.66
N PHE A 308 -3.90 -16.35 3.96
CA PHE A 308 -3.52 -15.85 5.27
C PHE A 308 -4.70 -15.19 5.98
N THR A 309 -4.62 -15.13 7.29
CA THR A 309 -5.67 -14.57 8.15
C THR A 309 -5.19 -13.28 8.77
N LEU A 310 -6.01 -12.25 8.67
CA LEU A 310 -5.80 -10.98 9.38
C LEU A 310 -6.07 -11.16 10.88
N PHE A 311 -5.27 -10.49 11.71
CA PHE A 311 -5.51 -10.46 13.15
C PHE A 311 -6.82 -9.74 13.49
N ASP A 312 -7.44 -10.18 14.58
CA ASP A 312 -8.52 -9.41 15.19
C ASP A 312 -7.98 -8.10 15.75
N PHE A 313 -8.72 -7.03 15.55
CA PHE A 313 -8.34 -5.71 16.00
C PHE A 313 -9.50 -5.04 16.73
N SER A 314 -9.17 -4.04 17.54
CA SER A 314 -10.14 -3.13 18.13
C SER A 314 -10.17 -1.81 17.34
N ALA A 315 -11.31 -1.50 16.73
CA ALA A 315 -11.49 -0.21 16.07
C ALA A 315 -11.28 0.97 17.04
N LYS A 316 -11.56 0.77 18.34
CA LYS A 316 -11.47 1.82 19.37
C LYS A 316 -10.08 1.96 19.98
N TRP A 317 -9.36 0.86 20.18
CA TRP A 317 -8.15 0.83 21.04
C TRP A 317 -6.86 0.65 20.25
N ASP A 318 -6.90 -0.04 19.12
CA ASP A 318 -5.70 -0.26 18.32
C ASP A 318 -5.19 1.04 17.71
N PRO A 319 -3.86 1.24 17.67
CA PRO A 319 -3.27 2.49 17.17
C PRO A 319 -3.45 2.68 15.66
N ILE A 320 -3.62 1.57 14.93
CA ILE A 320 -3.68 1.55 13.46
C ILE A 320 -4.88 0.74 12.93
N PRO A 321 -6.10 0.95 13.44
CA PRO A 321 -7.23 0.09 13.11
C PRO A 321 -7.60 0.14 11.62
N THR A 322 -7.31 1.24 10.94
CA THR A 322 -7.60 1.43 9.51
C THR A 322 -6.82 0.48 8.59
N MET A 323 -5.74 -0.12 9.08
CA MET A 323 -4.94 -1.07 8.30
C MET A 323 -5.62 -2.43 8.13
N LEU A 324 -6.46 -2.81 9.08
CA LEU A 324 -7.08 -4.14 9.15
C LEU A 324 -8.58 -4.14 8.99
N THR A 325 -9.24 -3.10 9.49
CA THR A 325 -10.67 -3.09 9.73
C THR A 325 -11.55 -3.27 8.52
N GLN A 326 -11.03 -2.95 7.40
CA GLN A 326 -11.92 -2.51 6.34
C GLN A 326 -12.16 -3.59 5.34
N ASN A 327 -11.80 -4.80 5.68
CA ASN A 327 -12.16 -5.94 4.88
C ASN A 327 -13.49 -6.53 5.31
N HIS A 328 -14.30 -6.89 4.31
CA HIS A 328 -15.52 -7.67 4.51
C HIS A 328 -15.22 -9.15 4.80
N THR A 329 -13.96 -9.54 4.77
CA THR A 329 -13.44 -10.86 5.16
C THR A 329 -12.09 -10.73 5.85
N LYS A 330 -11.81 -11.64 6.79
CA LYS A 330 -10.52 -11.73 7.48
C LYS A 330 -9.52 -12.64 6.76
N THR A 331 -9.96 -13.36 5.75
CA THR A 331 -9.14 -14.31 5.00
C THR A 331 -8.82 -13.71 3.65
N VAL A 332 -7.53 -13.66 3.32
CA VAL A 332 -7.00 -13.07 2.10
C VAL A 332 -6.20 -14.12 1.35
N LYS A 333 -6.29 -14.12 0.03
CA LYS A 333 -5.51 -15.03 -0.82
C LYS A 333 -4.02 -14.77 -0.66
N GLY A 334 -3.23 -15.84 -0.65
CA GLY A 334 -1.78 -15.79 -0.72
C GLY A 334 -1.29 -15.64 -2.16
N PHE A 335 0.02 -15.56 -2.28
CA PHE A 335 0.73 -15.49 -3.54
C PHE A 335 1.99 -16.34 -3.47
N MET A 336 2.42 -16.96 -4.59
CA MET A 336 3.68 -17.68 -4.72
C MET A 336 4.67 -16.89 -5.57
N GLY A 337 5.76 -16.49 -4.97
CA GLY A 337 6.84 -15.76 -5.63
C GLY A 337 7.93 -15.40 -4.64
N GLN A 338 8.85 -14.54 -5.06
CA GLN A 338 9.94 -14.05 -4.23
C GLN A 338 9.40 -13.14 -3.12
N THR A 339 9.78 -13.42 -1.89
CA THR A 339 9.46 -12.65 -0.69
C THR A 339 7.97 -12.35 -0.50
N THR A 340 7.14 -13.36 -0.74
CA THR A 340 5.69 -13.30 -0.53
C THR A 340 5.23 -13.92 0.79
N ALA A 341 6.17 -14.47 1.55
CA ALA A 341 5.98 -14.96 2.91
C ALA A 341 7.25 -14.70 3.72
N PHE A 342 7.11 -14.09 4.88
CA PHE A 342 8.22 -13.78 5.77
C PHE A 342 8.34 -14.82 6.86
N ASN A 343 9.54 -15.36 7.06
CA ASN A 343 9.82 -16.27 8.16
C ASN A 343 9.74 -15.52 9.49
N LYS A 344 8.79 -15.93 10.33
CA LYS A 344 8.44 -15.26 11.59
C LYS A 344 9.62 -15.03 12.53
N GLN A 345 10.59 -15.94 12.54
CA GLN A 345 11.75 -15.85 13.46
C GLN A 345 12.65 -14.63 13.19
N PHE A 346 12.63 -14.09 11.97
CA PHE A 346 13.47 -12.94 11.59
C PHE A 346 12.75 -11.60 11.73
N VAL A 347 11.45 -11.58 12.04
CA VAL A 347 10.70 -10.34 12.27
C VAL A 347 11.08 -9.74 13.62
N LYS A 348 11.39 -8.44 13.64
CA LYS A 348 11.71 -7.71 14.86
C LYS A 348 10.52 -7.66 15.82
N GLN A 349 10.78 -7.58 17.12
CA GLN A 349 9.73 -7.62 18.16
C GLN A 349 8.87 -6.35 18.23
N ASP A 350 9.38 -5.23 17.76
CA ASP A 350 8.71 -3.94 17.72
C ASP A 350 7.85 -3.73 16.44
N VAL A 351 7.83 -4.73 15.56
CA VAL A 351 7.01 -4.75 14.35
C VAL A 351 5.68 -5.45 14.62
N LEU A 352 4.58 -4.80 14.25
CA LEU A 352 3.23 -5.36 14.38
C LEU A 352 2.96 -6.36 13.27
N VAL A 353 2.59 -7.57 13.65
CA VAL A 353 2.09 -8.59 12.72
C VAL A 353 0.60 -8.36 12.53
N LEU A 354 0.19 -8.11 11.29
CA LEU A 354 -1.19 -7.82 10.90
C LEU A 354 -1.88 -8.99 10.21
N GLY A 355 -1.11 -9.92 9.63
CA GLY A 355 -1.64 -11.11 8.98
C GLY A 355 -0.61 -12.23 8.92
N GLU A 356 -1.04 -13.47 9.13
CA GLU A 356 -0.18 -14.65 9.15
C GLU A 356 -0.84 -15.89 8.55
N THR A 357 -0.01 -16.80 8.05
CA THR A 357 -0.39 -18.16 7.67
C THR A 357 0.09 -19.11 8.77
N LYS A 358 -0.74 -19.33 9.80
CA LYS A 358 -0.39 -20.08 11.01
C LYS A 358 0.20 -21.48 10.77
N PRO A 359 -0.36 -22.32 9.87
CA PRO A 359 0.17 -23.67 9.64
C PRO A 359 1.64 -23.70 9.22
N TYR A 360 2.13 -22.63 8.59
CA TYR A 360 3.50 -22.56 8.07
C TYR A 360 4.42 -21.64 8.89
N ASN A 361 3.91 -21.04 9.99
CA ASN A 361 4.66 -20.06 10.79
C ASN A 361 5.18 -18.86 9.95
N GLU A 362 4.37 -18.42 8.99
CA GLU A 362 4.65 -17.35 8.05
C GLU A 362 3.91 -16.07 8.39
N ILE A 363 4.59 -14.95 8.25
CA ILE A 363 3.99 -13.61 8.29
C ILE A 363 3.74 -13.16 6.86
N ARG A 364 2.56 -12.57 6.62
CA ARG A 364 2.17 -12.06 5.31
C ARG A 364 1.96 -10.56 5.26
N TYR A 365 1.70 -9.97 6.40
CA TYR A 365 1.36 -8.56 6.46
C TYR A 365 1.84 -8.00 7.80
N LEU A 366 2.68 -6.99 7.75
CA LEU A 366 3.27 -6.39 8.93
C LEU A 366 3.38 -4.87 8.79
N HIS A 367 3.43 -4.19 9.93
CA HIS A 367 3.50 -2.74 10.01
C HIS A 367 4.44 -2.30 11.12
N GLY A 368 5.19 -1.23 10.89
CA GLY A 368 6.10 -0.68 11.87
C GLY A 368 6.23 0.83 11.82
N VAL A 369 6.93 1.35 12.80
CA VAL A 369 7.25 2.77 12.95
C VAL A 369 8.74 2.97 12.73
N MET A 370 9.11 3.98 11.94
CA MET A 370 10.50 4.39 11.78
C MET A 370 10.59 5.92 11.93
N GLY A 371 11.19 6.37 13.03
CA GLY A 371 11.22 7.80 13.34
C GLY A 371 9.83 8.38 13.56
N GLN A 372 9.41 9.33 12.72
CA GLN A 372 8.09 9.96 12.77
C GLN A 372 7.09 9.34 11.80
N GLY A 373 7.54 8.49 10.89
CA GLY A 373 6.72 7.87 9.85
C GLY A 373 6.47 6.38 10.09
N PHE A 374 5.89 5.76 9.07
CA PHE A 374 5.39 4.40 9.13
C PHE A 374 5.83 3.61 7.91
N PHE A 375 5.91 2.29 8.07
CA PHE A 375 6.09 1.39 6.94
C PHE A 375 5.15 0.19 7.07
N THR A 376 4.78 -0.36 5.93
CA THR A 376 4.02 -1.61 5.83
C THR A 376 4.68 -2.51 4.80
N PHE A 377 4.93 -3.77 5.17
CA PHE A 377 5.37 -4.81 4.26
C PHE A 377 4.26 -5.81 4.05
N TYR A 378 3.89 -5.99 2.79
CA TYR A 378 2.88 -6.95 2.37
C TYR A 378 3.55 -8.07 1.57
N GLY A 379 3.57 -9.26 2.16
CA GLY A 379 4.08 -10.48 1.52
C GLY A 379 3.13 -10.97 0.44
N GLY A 380 3.23 -10.39 -0.73
CA GLY A 380 2.37 -10.68 -1.86
C GLY A 380 2.88 -10.00 -3.11
N HIS A 381 2.25 -10.34 -4.24
CA HIS A 381 2.49 -9.71 -5.52
C HIS A 381 1.17 -9.18 -6.08
N ASP A 382 0.32 -10.07 -6.59
CA ASP A 382 -1.03 -9.76 -7.02
C ASP A 382 -2.04 -10.60 -6.21
N PRO A 383 -2.95 -9.95 -5.48
CA PRO A 383 -3.94 -10.67 -4.66
C PRO A 383 -4.90 -11.58 -5.42
N GLU A 384 -5.03 -11.43 -6.73
CA GLU A 384 -5.95 -12.23 -7.56
C GLU A 384 -5.25 -13.11 -8.59
N ASP A 385 -3.92 -12.95 -8.75
CA ASP A 385 -3.09 -13.84 -9.56
C ASP A 385 -2.08 -14.58 -8.66
N TYR A 386 -2.36 -15.85 -8.38
CA TYR A 386 -1.57 -16.64 -7.43
C TYR A 386 -0.11 -16.83 -7.84
N ARG A 387 0.16 -16.92 -9.13
CA ARG A 387 1.51 -17.17 -9.66
C ARG A 387 1.71 -16.47 -10.99
N HIS A 388 2.25 -15.29 -10.92
CA HIS A 388 2.54 -14.48 -12.08
C HIS A 388 3.88 -14.86 -12.72
N PHE A 389 3.88 -15.10 -14.02
CA PHE A 389 5.10 -15.31 -14.79
C PHE A 389 5.43 -14.06 -15.62
N VAL A 390 6.71 -13.97 -16.00
CA VAL A 390 7.17 -12.92 -16.92
C VAL A 390 6.36 -12.99 -18.22
N GLU A 391 5.78 -11.84 -18.63
CA GLU A 391 4.91 -11.69 -19.81
C GLU A 391 3.48 -12.26 -19.68
N ASP A 392 3.05 -12.68 -18.49
CA ASP A 392 1.63 -12.98 -18.27
C ASP A 392 0.77 -11.72 -18.46
N PRO A 393 -0.49 -11.87 -18.90
CA PRO A 393 -1.39 -10.73 -19.01
C PRO A 393 -1.71 -10.14 -17.64
N GLU A 394 -1.91 -8.83 -17.60
CA GLU A 394 -2.30 -8.10 -16.38
C GLU A 394 -3.64 -8.60 -15.83
N THR A 395 -3.79 -8.63 -14.51
CA THR A 395 -5.06 -8.94 -13.85
C THR A 395 -6.15 -7.92 -14.22
N ASP A 396 -7.26 -8.41 -14.73
CA ASP A 396 -8.44 -7.57 -14.98
C ASP A 396 -9.23 -7.32 -13.69
N LEU A 397 -9.00 -6.17 -13.05
CA LEU A 397 -9.66 -5.79 -11.80
C LEU A 397 -11.17 -5.60 -11.93
N SER A 398 -11.72 -5.48 -13.15
CA SER A 398 -13.16 -5.45 -13.35
C SER A 398 -13.84 -6.79 -13.00
N LEU A 399 -13.08 -7.88 -13.00
CA LEU A 399 -13.51 -9.20 -12.55
C LEU A 399 -13.39 -9.37 -11.03
N HIS A 400 -12.68 -8.47 -10.34
CA HIS A 400 -12.35 -8.52 -8.92
C HIS A 400 -12.69 -7.22 -8.15
N PRO A 401 -13.85 -6.57 -8.40
CA PRO A 401 -14.16 -5.24 -7.85
C PRO A 401 -14.25 -5.21 -6.33
N ASN A 402 -14.34 -6.38 -5.70
CA ASN A 402 -14.50 -6.57 -4.26
C ASN A 402 -13.32 -7.34 -3.63
N SER A 403 -12.18 -7.43 -4.30
CA SER A 403 -11.02 -8.16 -3.80
C SER A 403 -10.56 -7.70 -2.42
N PRO A 404 -10.48 -8.59 -1.42
CA PRO A 404 -10.01 -8.23 -0.09
C PRO A 404 -8.52 -7.89 -0.06
N GLY A 405 -7.71 -8.52 -0.90
CA GLY A 405 -6.28 -8.24 -0.98
C GLY A 405 -5.99 -6.85 -1.55
N TYR A 406 -6.66 -6.46 -2.61
CA TYR A 406 -6.57 -5.10 -3.15
C TYR A 406 -7.16 -4.05 -2.20
N ARG A 407 -8.17 -4.39 -1.39
CA ARG A 407 -8.64 -3.49 -0.31
C ARG A 407 -7.56 -3.23 0.74
N LEU A 408 -6.73 -4.22 1.09
CA LEU A 408 -5.61 -3.98 2.00
C LEU A 408 -4.64 -2.92 1.45
N ILE A 409 -4.34 -2.97 0.15
CA ILE A 409 -3.52 -1.95 -0.50
C ILE A 409 -4.18 -0.57 -0.35
N LEU A 410 -5.47 -0.45 -0.67
CA LEU A 410 -6.21 0.81 -0.59
C LEU A 410 -6.40 1.32 0.85
N ASN A 411 -6.46 0.42 1.84
CA ASN A 411 -6.41 0.81 3.25
C ASN A 411 -5.12 1.59 3.56
N ASN A 412 -3.97 1.11 3.04
CA ASN A 412 -2.69 1.79 3.19
C ASN A 412 -2.66 3.16 2.49
N ILE A 413 -3.34 3.30 1.35
CA ILE A 413 -3.44 4.57 0.61
C ILE A 413 -4.20 5.62 1.42
N LEU A 414 -5.31 5.27 2.07
CA LEU A 414 -6.10 6.21 2.86
C LEU A 414 -5.59 6.40 4.30
N PHE A 415 -4.72 5.52 4.79
CA PHE A 415 -4.20 5.61 6.16
C PHE A 415 -3.53 6.95 6.49
N PRO A 416 -2.70 7.56 5.63
CA PRO A 416 -2.10 8.87 5.92
C PRO A 416 -3.11 10.01 6.03
N ALA A 417 -4.29 9.88 5.40
CA ALA A 417 -5.37 10.86 5.50
C ALA A 417 -6.11 10.80 6.85
N ALA A 418 -5.98 9.68 7.59
CA ALA A 418 -6.68 9.47 8.85
C ALA A 418 -6.10 10.33 9.97
N LYS A 419 -6.98 11.02 10.70
CA LYS A 419 -6.59 11.79 11.88
C LYS A 419 -5.97 10.89 12.93
N LYS A 420 -4.79 11.28 13.46
CA LYS A 420 -4.12 10.51 14.51
C LYS A 420 -5.02 10.41 15.75
N LYS A 421 -5.22 9.19 16.24
CA LYS A 421 -5.91 8.97 17.52
C LYS A 421 -5.06 9.56 18.64
N ASN A 422 -5.68 10.33 19.54
CA ASN A 422 -5.06 10.66 20.81
C ASN A 422 -4.88 9.36 21.59
N LYS A 423 -3.66 9.10 22.09
CA LYS A 423 -3.45 8.00 23.03
C LYS A 423 -4.37 8.22 24.22
N LYS A 424 -5.32 7.32 24.41
CA LYS A 424 -6.13 7.29 25.65
C LYS A 424 -5.19 6.72 26.72
N THR A 425 -4.77 7.58 27.64
CA THR A 425 -4.01 7.20 28.85
C THR A 425 -4.96 6.51 29.83
#